data_7040248be0bef9ccb8ea15e0715978de
#
_entry.id   7040248be0bef9ccb8ea15e0715978de
#
_cell.length_a   1.000
_cell.length_b   1.000
_cell.length_c   1.000
_cell.angle_alpha   90.00
_cell.angle_beta   90.00
_cell.angle_gamma   90.00
#
_symmetry.space_group_name_H-M   'P 1'
#
loop_
_entity.id
_entity.type
_entity.pdbx_description
1 polymer ?
#
loop_
_entity_poly.entity_id
_entity_poly.type
_entity_poly.pdbx_seq_one_letter_code
_entity_poly.pdbx_strand_id
1 'polypeptide(L)'
;MIEISIIVPVFNEENNIIPFLHKTVSVIKKLNISYEIVFALDPSEDNSEKIITTETQKNKNIKLITFSRRFGQPSATMAGLNESKGKYGVVIDVDLQDPPELIEDLYNKINDGNNFEVVLAKRITRKGETLFKKIISSAGYYLINKMTDIKIPKDTGDFRIMSRRVINELKRLNESHGFLRGLVSFVGFKQTSIEYDRLERHTGHGNYNRYFGSLKIGLNGIFGFTSKPLVLMSSIGFIFALVSFVLGLWYVIQKIIGVELTPGLPTVVLVVTFFSGIQLLGMGLLGEYISRIYDEVKKRPQYIIDKKINLD
;
A
#
# COMPACT_ATOMS: atom_id res chain seq x y z
N MET A 1 -8.89 -27.20 -13.38
CA MET A 1 -9.04 -25.97 -12.55
C MET A 1 -7.64 -25.47 -12.26
N ILE A 2 -7.36 -24.19 -12.40
CA ILE A 2 -6.02 -23.62 -12.15
C ILE A 2 -5.77 -23.62 -10.64
N GLU A 3 -4.62 -24.18 -10.20
CA GLU A 3 -4.27 -24.21 -8.78
C GLU A 3 -3.69 -22.88 -8.31
N ILE A 4 -2.74 -22.29 -9.08
CA ILE A 4 -2.07 -21.06 -8.69
C ILE A 4 -2.09 -20.01 -9.81
N SER A 5 -2.38 -18.77 -9.47
CA SER A 5 -2.21 -17.59 -10.32
C SER A 5 -1.05 -16.76 -9.80
N ILE A 6 -0.08 -16.44 -10.66
CA ILE A 6 1.02 -15.52 -10.31
C ILE A 6 0.70 -14.18 -10.93
N ILE A 7 0.50 -13.16 -10.10
CA ILE A 7 0.14 -11.81 -10.49
C ILE A 7 1.40 -10.95 -10.48
N VAL A 8 1.73 -10.37 -11.63
CA VAL A 8 2.99 -9.66 -11.85
C VAL A 8 2.70 -8.27 -12.41
N PRO A 9 2.71 -7.22 -11.58
CA PRO A 9 2.64 -5.84 -12.06
C PRO A 9 3.95 -5.47 -12.76
N VAL A 10 3.87 -4.83 -13.94
CA VAL A 10 5.04 -4.48 -14.76
C VAL A 10 4.97 -3.03 -15.23
N PHE A 11 6.12 -2.33 -15.19
CA PHE A 11 6.31 -1.02 -15.78
C PHE A 11 7.80 -0.77 -16.08
N ASN A 12 8.19 -0.72 -17.36
CA ASN A 12 9.57 -0.52 -17.82
C ASN A 12 10.56 -1.54 -17.22
N GLU A 13 10.33 -2.83 -17.48
CA GLU A 13 11.12 -3.94 -16.90
C GLU A 13 11.58 -4.96 -17.96
N GLU A 14 11.84 -4.53 -19.20
CA GLU A 14 12.16 -5.40 -20.35
C GLU A 14 13.25 -6.43 -20.05
N ASN A 15 14.27 -6.07 -19.27
CA ASN A 15 15.41 -6.94 -18.96
C ASN A 15 15.11 -7.98 -17.88
N ASN A 16 14.03 -7.79 -17.10
CA ASN A 16 13.70 -8.68 -15.98
C ASN A 16 12.64 -9.72 -16.33
N ILE A 17 11.84 -9.52 -17.38
CA ILE A 17 10.71 -10.39 -17.73
C ILE A 17 11.15 -11.82 -18.04
N ILE A 18 12.11 -12.02 -18.93
CA ILE A 18 12.55 -13.35 -19.33
C ILE A 18 13.24 -14.12 -18.19
N PRO A 19 14.21 -13.52 -17.46
CA PRO A 19 14.79 -14.17 -16.28
C PRO A 19 13.75 -14.53 -15.22
N PHE A 20 12.78 -13.66 -14.96
CA PHE A 20 11.67 -13.92 -14.05
C PHE A 20 10.82 -15.12 -14.50
N LEU A 21 10.41 -15.15 -15.77
CA LEU A 21 9.63 -16.27 -16.33
C LEU A 21 10.36 -17.59 -16.21
N HIS A 22 11.65 -17.63 -16.55
CA HIS A 22 12.46 -18.85 -16.45
C HIS A 22 12.49 -19.41 -15.03
N LYS A 23 12.76 -18.57 -14.04
CA LYS A 23 12.80 -18.96 -12.63
C LYS A 23 11.42 -19.40 -12.13
N THR A 24 10.39 -18.57 -12.36
CA THR A 24 9.02 -18.84 -11.89
C THR A 24 8.46 -20.13 -12.47
N VAL A 25 8.58 -20.34 -13.77
CA VAL A 25 8.10 -21.57 -14.44
C VAL A 25 8.87 -22.79 -13.95
N SER A 26 10.18 -22.67 -13.68
CA SER A 26 10.98 -23.77 -13.12
C SER A 26 10.46 -24.20 -11.74
N VAL A 27 10.15 -23.24 -10.86
CA VAL A 27 9.60 -23.52 -9.53
C VAL A 27 8.24 -24.19 -9.61
N ILE A 28 7.33 -23.65 -10.42
CA ILE A 28 5.98 -24.19 -10.54
C ILE A 28 5.97 -25.60 -11.15
N LYS A 29 6.85 -25.87 -12.11
CA LYS A 29 7.01 -27.23 -12.68
C LYS A 29 7.45 -28.25 -11.64
N LYS A 30 8.30 -27.88 -10.68
CA LYS A 30 8.69 -28.76 -9.55
C LYS A 30 7.50 -29.11 -8.67
N LEU A 31 6.59 -28.15 -8.44
CA LEU A 31 5.37 -28.37 -7.67
C LEU A 31 4.35 -29.25 -8.38
N ASN A 32 4.50 -29.48 -9.69
CA ASN A 32 3.59 -30.27 -10.53
C ASN A 32 2.11 -29.86 -10.41
N ILE A 33 1.85 -28.56 -10.37
CA ILE A 33 0.51 -27.97 -10.26
C ILE A 33 0.14 -27.17 -11.51
N SER A 34 -1.16 -27.02 -11.76
CA SER A 34 -1.66 -26.17 -12.83
C SER A 34 -1.53 -24.69 -12.47
N TYR A 35 -1.13 -23.85 -13.42
CA TYR A 35 -0.81 -22.47 -13.16
C TYR A 35 -1.21 -21.52 -14.28
N GLU A 36 -1.28 -20.25 -13.94
CA GLU A 36 -1.27 -19.11 -14.86
C GLU A 36 -0.34 -18.01 -14.32
N ILE A 37 0.25 -17.25 -15.23
CA ILE A 37 1.03 -16.05 -14.91
C ILE A 37 0.34 -14.87 -15.58
N VAL A 38 -0.16 -13.94 -14.80
CA VAL A 38 -0.91 -12.77 -15.25
C VAL A 38 -0.03 -11.54 -15.14
N PHE A 39 0.51 -11.10 -16.25
CA PHE A 39 1.21 -9.81 -16.34
C PHE A 39 0.20 -8.68 -16.44
N ALA A 40 0.28 -7.72 -15.54
CA ALA A 40 -0.50 -6.48 -15.54
C ALA A 40 0.43 -5.32 -15.87
N LEU A 41 0.44 -4.92 -17.14
CA LEU A 41 1.41 -4.01 -17.72
C LEU A 41 0.86 -2.59 -17.82
N ASP A 42 1.43 -1.64 -17.06
CA ASP A 42 1.26 -0.22 -17.33
C ASP A 42 1.95 0.16 -18.65
N PRO A 43 1.42 1.12 -19.46
CA PRO A 43 2.06 1.58 -20.67
C PRO A 43 3.53 1.90 -20.45
N SER A 44 4.39 1.13 -21.09
CA SER A 44 5.84 1.16 -20.94
C SER A 44 6.50 1.75 -22.19
N GLU A 45 7.61 2.44 -22.01
CA GLU A 45 8.38 3.08 -23.11
C GLU A 45 9.43 2.13 -23.70
N ASP A 46 9.69 1.00 -23.03
CA ASP A 46 10.62 -0.05 -23.41
C ASP A 46 9.94 -1.20 -24.16
N ASN A 47 10.65 -2.29 -24.40
CA ASN A 47 10.11 -3.48 -25.10
C ASN A 47 9.29 -4.42 -24.21
N SER A 48 8.91 -4.03 -22.98
CA SER A 48 8.18 -4.91 -22.05
C SER A 48 6.92 -5.52 -22.67
N GLU A 49 6.07 -4.73 -23.35
CA GLU A 49 4.84 -5.21 -23.98
C GLU A 49 5.13 -6.25 -25.08
N LYS A 50 6.10 -5.95 -25.93
CA LYS A 50 6.50 -6.83 -27.03
C LYS A 50 7.02 -8.16 -26.53
N ILE A 51 7.87 -8.15 -25.49
CA ILE A 51 8.44 -9.37 -24.89
C ILE A 51 7.33 -10.24 -24.30
N ILE A 52 6.45 -9.66 -23.47
CA ILE A 52 5.35 -10.42 -22.84
C ILE A 52 4.40 -10.96 -23.91
N THR A 53 4.03 -10.16 -24.91
CA THR A 53 3.17 -10.60 -26.01
C THR A 53 3.76 -11.78 -26.75
N THR A 54 5.08 -11.78 -27.00
CA THR A 54 5.77 -12.90 -27.63
C THR A 54 5.68 -14.17 -26.75
N GLU A 55 5.85 -14.05 -25.44
CA GLU A 55 5.76 -15.18 -24.52
C GLU A 55 4.33 -15.73 -24.37
N THR A 56 3.29 -14.88 -24.48
CA THR A 56 1.89 -15.32 -24.48
C THR A 56 1.54 -16.18 -25.69
N GLN A 57 2.22 -15.97 -26.82
CA GLN A 57 2.04 -16.81 -28.03
C GLN A 57 2.65 -18.20 -27.85
N LYS A 58 3.80 -18.30 -27.15
CA LYS A 58 4.51 -19.55 -26.90
C LYS A 58 3.85 -20.41 -25.80
N ASN A 59 3.24 -19.76 -24.81
CA ASN A 59 2.65 -20.43 -23.65
C ASN A 59 1.31 -19.80 -23.26
N LYS A 60 0.22 -20.52 -23.42
CA LYS A 60 -1.15 -20.07 -23.10
C LYS A 60 -1.40 -19.85 -21.60
N ASN A 61 -0.54 -20.37 -20.74
CA ASN A 61 -0.60 -20.06 -19.29
C ASN A 61 -0.04 -18.67 -18.95
N ILE A 62 0.67 -18.03 -19.89
CA ILE A 62 1.11 -16.64 -19.76
C ILE A 62 0.02 -15.74 -20.32
N LYS A 63 -0.41 -14.79 -19.52
CA LYS A 63 -1.50 -13.89 -19.80
C LYS A 63 -1.05 -12.43 -19.67
N LEU A 64 -1.65 -11.55 -20.44
CA LEU A 64 -1.31 -10.13 -20.44
C LEU A 64 -2.56 -9.27 -20.34
N ILE A 65 -2.50 -8.29 -19.44
CA ILE A 65 -3.42 -7.16 -19.32
C ILE A 65 -2.63 -5.90 -19.61
N THR A 66 -3.07 -5.07 -20.53
CA THR A 66 -2.54 -3.72 -20.74
C THR A 66 -3.57 -2.67 -20.35
N PHE A 67 -3.12 -1.48 -19.96
CA PHE A 67 -3.99 -0.40 -19.52
C PHE A 67 -3.96 0.77 -20.50
N SER A 68 -5.08 1.52 -20.56
CA SER A 68 -5.24 2.69 -21.43
C SER A 68 -4.31 3.86 -21.08
N ARG A 69 -3.81 3.94 -19.84
CA ARG A 69 -2.81 4.86 -19.34
C ARG A 69 -2.12 4.26 -18.13
N ARG A 70 -1.08 4.90 -17.62
CA ARG A 70 -0.42 4.48 -16.36
C ARG A 70 -1.35 4.69 -15.17
N PHE A 71 -1.66 3.60 -14.45
CA PHE A 71 -2.46 3.59 -13.24
C PHE A 71 -1.62 3.30 -11.99
N GLY A 72 -0.43 2.72 -12.16
CA GLY A 72 0.51 2.39 -11.10
C GLY A 72 0.34 1.00 -10.52
N GLN A 73 1.37 0.55 -9.80
CA GLN A 73 1.49 -0.81 -9.29
C GLN A 73 0.27 -1.31 -8.48
N PRO A 74 -0.36 -0.52 -7.57
CA PRO A 74 -1.53 -1.01 -6.83
C PRO A 74 -2.70 -1.38 -7.74
N SER A 75 -3.00 -0.55 -8.72
CA SER A 75 -4.08 -0.78 -9.68
C SER A 75 -3.76 -1.97 -10.60
N ALA A 76 -2.51 -2.09 -11.06
CA ALA A 76 -2.05 -3.22 -11.85
C ALA A 76 -2.17 -4.55 -11.08
N THR A 77 -1.79 -4.55 -9.80
CA THR A 77 -1.95 -5.71 -8.93
C THR A 77 -3.42 -6.11 -8.76
N MET A 78 -4.30 -5.13 -8.51
CA MET A 78 -5.74 -5.39 -8.38
C MET A 78 -6.34 -5.91 -9.69
N ALA A 79 -5.95 -5.37 -10.83
CA ALA A 79 -6.37 -5.88 -12.15
C ALA A 79 -5.96 -7.34 -12.35
N GLY A 80 -4.70 -7.68 -12.05
CA GLY A 80 -4.21 -9.04 -12.11
C GLY A 80 -4.97 -10.00 -11.18
N LEU A 81 -5.24 -9.58 -9.94
CA LEU A 81 -6.06 -10.35 -9.00
C LEU A 81 -7.50 -10.54 -9.50
N ASN A 82 -8.10 -9.50 -10.07
CA ASN A 82 -9.47 -9.54 -10.58
C ASN A 82 -9.63 -10.51 -11.76
N GLU A 83 -8.67 -10.58 -12.64
CA GLU A 83 -8.69 -11.45 -13.82
C GLU A 83 -8.16 -12.87 -13.52
N SER A 84 -7.54 -13.08 -12.37
CA SER A 84 -6.97 -14.39 -12.00
C SER A 84 -8.04 -15.45 -11.70
N LYS A 85 -7.79 -16.72 -12.08
CA LYS A 85 -8.72 -17.84 -11.93
C LYS A 85 -8.21 -18.95 -10.99
N GLY A 86 -6.97 -18.90 -10.51
CA GLY A 86 -6.38 -19.93 -9.64
C GLY A 86 -7.03 -20.02 -8.26
N LYS A 87 -6.97 -21.17 -7.64
CA LYS A 87 -7.39 -21.41 -6.26
C LYS A 87 -6.62 -20.51 -5.28
N TYR A 88 -5.34 -20.29 -5.57
CA TYR A 88 -4.48 -19.36 -4.87
C TYR A 88 -3.97 -18.28 -5.82
N GLY A 89 -3.75 -17.06 -5.31
CA GLY A 89 -3.10 -15.97 -6.03
C GLY A 89 -1.81 -15.55 -5.32
N VAL A 90 -0.72 -15.48 -6.07
CA VAL A 90 0.56 -14.97 -5.62
C VAL A 90 0.82 -13.63 -6.26
N VAL A 91 1.08 -12.60 -5.46
CA VAL A 91 1.54 -11.29 -5.95
C VAL A 91 3.04 -11.22 -5.79
N ILE A 92 3.77 -10.93 -6.86
CA ILE A 92 5.24 -10.84 -6.86
C ILE A 92 5.71 -9.81 -7.88
N ASP A 93 6.76 -9.05 -7.54
CA ASP A 93 7.39 -8.09 -8.45
C ASP A 93 8.32 -8.81 -9.45
N VAL A 94 8.43 -8.27 -10.67
CA VAL A 94 9.22 -8.87 -11.77
C VAL A 94 10.73 -8.66 -11.61
N ASP A 95 11.18 -7.80 -10.68
CA ASP A 95 12.57 -7.32 -10.56
C ASP A 95 13.55 -8.30 -9.90
N LEU A 96 13.07 -9.51 -9.56
CA LEU A 96 13.83 -10.60 -8.94
C LEU A 96 14.45 -10.26 -7.57
N GLN A 97 14.08 -9.14 -6.95
CA GLN A 97 14.48 -8.87 -5.57
C GLN A 97 13.78 -9.80 -4.58
N ASP A 98 12.56 -10.15 -4.87
CA ASP A 98 11.78 -11.15 -4.15
C ASP A 98 11.93 -12.49 -4.93
N PRO A 99 12.64 -13.50 -4.39
CA PRO A 99 13.01 -14.70 -5.16
C PRO A 99 11.78 -15.57 -5.47
N PRO A 100 11.54 -15.91 -6.76
CA PRO A 100 10.43 -16.78 -7.14
C PRO A 100 10.45 -18.17 -6.48
N GLU A 101 11.59 -18.62 -6.02
CA GLU A 101 11.80 -19.89 -5.30
C GLU A 101 10.94 -19.95 -4.02
N LEU A 102 10.68 -18.84 -3.38
CA LEU A 102 9.80 -18.73 -2.21
C LEU A 102 8.32 -19.07 -2.49
N ILE A 103 7.91 -19.11 -3.76
CA ILE A 103 6.54 -19.50 -4.12
C ILE A 103 6.26 -20.94 -3.63
N GLU A 104 7.25 -21.82 -3.67
CA GLU A 104 7.15 -23.19 -3.16
C GLU A 104 6.88 -23.19 -1.65
N ASP A 105 7.65 -22.43 -0.88
CA ASP A 105 7.49 -22.33 0.58
C ASP A 105 6.15 -21.68 0.96
N LEU A 106 5.75 -20.62 0.26
CA LEU A 106 4.44 -19.97 0.45
C LEU A 106 3.29 -20.95 0.17
N TYR A 107 3.39 -21.73 -0.93
CA TYR A 107 2.39 -22.73 -1.31
C TYR A 107 2.30 -23.87 -0.29
N ASN A 108 3.43 -24.39 0.16
CA ASN A 108 3.47 -25.41 1.20
C ASN A 108 2.91 -24.90 2.51
N LYS A 109 3.22 -23.64 2.89
CA LYS A 109 2.76 -23.04 4.14
C LYS A 109 1.26 -22.77 4.15
N ILE A 110 0.65 -22.36 3.04
CA ILE A 110 -0.81 -22.14 2.99
C ILE A 110 -1.58 -23.47 3.03
N ASN A 111 -0.94 -24.58 2.61
CA ASN A 111 -1.52 -25.91 2.60
C ASN A 111 -1.09 -26.78 3.79
N ASP A 112 -0.45 -26.24 4.83
CA ASP A 112 0.09 -26.99 5.97
C ASP A 112 -0.97 -27.52 6.96
N GLY A 113 -2.26 -27.40 6.64
CA GLY A 113 -3.39 -27.85 7.49
C GLY A 113 -3.78 -26.86 8.60
N ASN A 114 -3.08 -25.75 8.75
CA ASN A 114 -3.39 -24.75 9.77
C ASN A 114 -4.49 -23.74 9.38
N ASN A 115 -5.13 -23.94 8.22
CA ASN A 115 -6.18 -23.06 7.67
C ASN A 115 -5.74 -21.60 7.53
N PHE A 116 -4.52 -21.37 7.07
CA PHE A 116 -4.08 -20.04 6.68
C PHE A 116 -4.71 -19.65 5.33
N GLU A 117 -5.20 -18.42 5.27
CA GLU A 117 -5.78 -17.86 4.05
C GLU A 117 -4.83 -16.88 3.36
N VAL A 118 -3.82 -16.39 4.09
CA VAL A 118 -2.76 -15.52 3.59
C VAL A 118 -1.43 -15.92 4.19
N VAL A 119 -0.39 -16.06 3.35
CA VAL A 119 0.99 -16.21 3.78
C VAL A 119 1.83 -15.09 3.18
N LEU A 120 2.45 -14.32 4.05
CA LEU A 120 3.25 -13.13 3.70
C LEU A 120 4.73 -13.51 3.62
N ALA A 121 5.45 -12.98 2.64
CA ALA A 121 6.90 -13.00 2.64
C ALA A 121 7.43 -11.80 3.45
N LYS A 122 8.03 -12.09 4.62
CA LYS A 122 8.57 -11.08 5.55
C LYS A 122 10.09 -10.97 5.38
N ARG A 123 10.58 -9.77 5.18
CA ARG A 123 12.00 -9.48 4.97
C ARG A 123 12.74 -9.45 6.30
N ILE A 124 13.80 -10.29 6.45
CA ILE A 124 14.64 -10.33 7.66
C ILE A 124 15.64 -9.18 7.63
N THR A 125 16.35 -8.99 6.50
CA THR A 125 17.41 -8.00 6.37
C THR A 125 17.07 -6.96 5.31
N ARG A 126 17.40 -5.71 5.63
CA ARG A 126 17.39 -4.59 4.70
C ARG A 126 18.82 -4.10 4.52
N LYS A 127 19.63 -4.84 3.75
CA LYS A 127 20.99 -4.41 3.40
C LYS A 127 20.92 -3.02 2.72
N GLY A 128 21.70 -2.06 3.25
CA GLY A 128 21.81 -0.70 2.70
C GLY A 128 20.80 0.33 3.21
N GLU A 129 19.99 0.04 4.25
CA GLU A 129 19.21 1.07 4.93
C GLU A 129 20.00 1.76 6.03
N THR A 130 20.01 3.11 6.01
CA THR A 130 20.59 3.91 7.09
C THR A 130 19.79 3.74 8.38
N LEU A 131 20.45 3.81 9.56
CA LEU A 131 19.79 3.74 10.87
C LEU A 131 18.64 4.75 10.99
N PHE A 132 18.81 5.96 10.46
CA PHE A 132 17.79 7.01 10.45
C PHE A 132 16.52 6.59 9.70
N LYS A 133 16.65 5.95 8.53
CA LYS A 133 15.52 5.45 7.75
C LYS A 133 14.78 4.32 8.46
N LYS A 134 15.52 3.43 9.16
CA LYS A 134 14.96 2.34 9.95
C LYS A 134 14.12 2.86 11.13
N ILE A 135 14.60 3.93 11.79
CA ILE A 135 13.88 4.59 12.89
C ILE A 135 12.59 5.24 12.36
N ILE A 136 12.66 6.03 11.28
CA ILE A 136 11.49 6.69 10.69
C ILE A 136 10.45 5.67 10.22
N SER A 137 10.89 4.61 9.54
CA SER A 137 10.00 3.54 9.09
C SER A 137 9.32 2.83 10.27
N SER A 138 10.10 2.49 11.32
CA SER A 138 9.57 1.83 12.52
C SER A 138 8.59 2.74 13.28
N ALA A 139 8.91 4.03 13.43
CA ALA A 139 8.02 5.01 14.04
C ALA A 139 6.73 5.19 13.23
N GLY A 140 6.84 5.23 11.89
CA GLY A 140 5.68 5.29 10.99
C GLY A 140 4.75 4.09 11.15
N TYR A 141 5.28 2.87 11.12
CA TYR A 141 4.48 1.66 11.34
C TYR A 141 3.89 1.58 12.75
N TYR A 142 4.65 2.02 13.77
CA TYR A 142 4.13 2.09 15.13
C TYR A 142 2.95 3.06 15.22
N LEU A 143 3.06 4.24 14.61
CA LEU A 143 2.01 5.24 14.58
C LEU A 143 0.77 4.74 13.83
N ILE A 144 0.95 4.13 12.65
CA ILE A 144 -0.13 3.50 11.88
C ILE A 144 -0.84 2.46 12.75
N ASN A 145 -0.12 1.49 13.31
CA ASN A 145 -0.72 0.41 14.10
C ASN A 145 -1.37 0.89 15.40
N LYS A 146 -0.92 2.03 15.96
CA LYS A 146 -1.57 2.66 17.13
C LYS A 146 -2.83 3.44 16.74
N MET A 147 -2.83 4.02 15.56
CA MET A 147 -3.94 4.84 15.07
C MET A 147 -4.99 4.05 14.30
N THR A 148 -4.65 2.90 13.72
CA THR A 148 -5.60 2.02 13.02
C THR A 148 -6.07 0.90 13.93
N ASP A 149 -7.28 0.42 13.69
CA ASP A 149 -7.79 -0.79 14.37
C ASP A 149 -7.31 -2.07 13.66
N ILE A 150 -6.59 -1.93 12.56
CA ILE A 150 -6.05 -3.00 11.72
C ILE A 150 -4.55 -3.11 11.96
N LYS A 151 -4.08 -4.32 12.34
CA LYS A 151 -2.65 -4.59 12.50
C LYS A 151 -2.01 -4.88 11.13
N ILE A 152 -1.29 -3.91 10.58
CA ILE A 152 -0.53 -4.09 9.35
C ILE A 152 0.84 -4.68 9.71
N PRO A 153 1.19 -5.89 9.19
CA PRO A 153 2.46 -6.52 9.50
C PRO A 153 3.65 -5.65 9.05
N LYS A 154 4.65 -5.51 9.94
CA LYS A 154 5.89 -4.79 9.64
C LYS A 154 6.78 -5.62 8.71
N ASP A 155 7.63 -4.94 7.95
CA ASP A 155 8.68 -5.55 7.11
C ASP A 155 8.17 -6.51 6.02
N THR A 156 6.87 -6.44 5.69
CA THR A 156 6.27 -7.19 4.58
C THR A 156 6.17 -6.32 3.34
N GLY A 157 6.54 -6.93 2.19
CA GLY A 157 6.31 -6.37 0.86
C GLY A 157 4.90 -6.71 0.34
N ASP A 158 4.72 -6.59 -0.96
CA ASP A 158 3.49 -7.05 -1.62
C ASP A 158 3.54 -8.54 -1.96
N PHE A 159 4.73 -9.18 -1.86
CA PHE A 159 4.93 -10.59 -2.08
C PHE A 159 4.20 -11.43 -1.04
N ARG A 160 3.21 -12.16 -1.50
CA ARG A 160 2.33 -13.02 -0.68
C ARG A 160 1.56 -14.01 -1.51
N ILE A 161 1.09 -15.09 -0.89
CA ILE A 161 0.06 -15.97 -1.41
C ILE A 161 -1.24 -15.74 -0.66
N MET A 162 -2.35 -15.77 -1.38
CA MET A 162 -3.71 -15.58 -0.85
C MET A 162 -4.64 -16.63 -1.43
N SER A 163 -5.57 -17.12 -0.61
CA SER A 163 -6.63 -18.00 -1.08
C SER A 163 -7.63 -17.26 -2.00
N ARG A 164 -8.36 -18.01 -2.80
CA ARG A 164 -9.44 -17.47 -3.63
C ARG A 164 -10.51 -16.73 -2.81
N ARG A 165 -10.76 -17.18 -1.60
CA ARG A 165 -11.69 -16.53 -0.68
C ARG A 165 -11.24 -15.10 -0.36
N VAL A 166 -9.99 -14.90 0.02
CA VAL A 166 -9.41 -13.58 0.27
C VAL A 166 -9.47 -12.69 -0.96
N ILE A 167 -9.07 -13.24 -2.12
CA ILE A 167 -9.09 -12.50 -3.39
C ILE A 167 -10.51 -12.04 -3.72
N ASN A 168 -11.52 -12.89 -3.52
CA ASN A 168 -12.92 -12.52 -3.79
C ASN A 168 -13.40 -11.40 -2.87
N GLU A 169 -13.00 -11.39 -1.59
CA GLU A 169 -13.34 -10.27 -0.70
C GLU A 169 -12.59 -8.98 -1.09
N LEU A 170 -11.32 -9.07 -1.49
CA LEU A 170 -10.57 -7.92 -2.00
C LEU A 170 -11.23 -7.30 -3.25
N LYS A 171 -11.76 -8.14 -4.16
CA LYS A 171 -12.52 -7.68 -5.33
C LYS A 171 -13.76 -6.86 -4.97
N ARG A 172 -14.37 -7.12 -3.82
CA ARG A 172 -15.55 -6.39 -3.33
C ARG A 172 -15.21 -5.03 -2.72
N LEU A 173 -13.96 -4.86 -2.27
CA LEU A 173 -13.49 -3.63 -1.63
C LEU A 173 -13.14 -2.56 -2.66
N ASN A 174 -13.84 -2.21 -3.58
CA ASN A 174 -13.55 -1.29 -4.70
C ASN A 174 -13.10 0.12 -4.25
N GLU A 175 -11.99 0.20 -3.50
CA GLU A 175 -11.45 1.45 -2.94
C GLU A 175 -10.52 2.16 -3.92
N SER A 176 -10.72 3.46 -4.14
CA SER A 176 -9.94 4.28 -5.08
C SER A 176 -8.47 4.43 -4.68
N HIS A 177 -8.18 4.41 -3.39
CA HIS A 177 -6.83 4.55 -2.82
C HIS A 177 -6.28 3.24 -2.24
N GLY A 178 -6.55 2.11 -2.89
CA GLY A 178 -6.24 0.77 -2.40
C GLY A 178 -4.77 0.57 -2.01
N PHE A 179 -4.50 0.47 -0.72
CA PHE A 179 -3.22 0.03 -0.16
C PHE A 179 -3.33 -1.46 0.14
N LEU A 180 -2.86 -2.31 -0.79
CA LEU A 180 -3.08 -3.77 -0.75
C LEU A 180 -2.77 -4.40 0.62
N ARG A 181 -1.68 -3.98 1.27
CA ARG A 181 -1.30 -4.52 2.60
C ARG A 181 -2.33 -4.22 3.67
N GLY A 182 -2.89 -3.01 3.64
CA GLY A 182 -3.99 -2.61 4.52
C GLY A 182 -5.28 -3.35 4.22
N LEU A 183 -5.65 -3.46 2.93
CA LEU A 183 -6.86 -4.15 2.49
C LEU A 183 -6.83 -5.64 2.88
N VAL A 184 -5.71 -6.34 2.67
CA VAL A 184 -5.54 -7.74 3.09
C VAL A 184 -5.64 -7.89 4.60
N SER A 185 -5.11 -6.94 5.38
CA SER A 185 -5.28 -6.94 6.85
C SER A 185 -6.71 -6.63 7.27
N PHE A 186 -7.40 -5.74 6.55
CA PHE A 186 -8.80 -5.38 6.79
C PHE A 186 -9.75 -6.56 6.59
N VAL A 187 -9.53 -7.37 5.56
CA VAL A 187 -10.33 -8.58 5.29
C VAL A 187 -10.26 -9.60 6.45
N GLY A 188 -9.18 -9.58 7.26
CA GLY A 188 -9.16 -10.17 8.60
C GLY A 188 -9.03 -11.69 8.68
N PHE A 189 -8.81 -12.40 7.58
CA PHE A 189 -8.61 -13.84 7.59
C PHE A 189 -7.29 -14.24 8.27
N LYS A 190 -7.17 -15.52 8.66
CA LYS A 190 -6.00 -16.05 9.35
C LYS A 190 -4.74 -15.92 8.47
N GLN A 191 -3.77 -15.17 8.97
CA GLN A 191 -2.54 -14.84 8.25
C GLN A 191 -1.31 -15.40 8.99
N THR A 192 -0.27 -15.72 8.24
CA THR A 192 1.06 -16.05 8.75
C THR A 192 2.13 -15.47 7.84
N SER A 193 3.40 -15.61 8.22
CA SER A 193 4.52 -15.16 7.38
C SER A 193 5.64 -16.18 7.37
N ILE A 194 6.37 -16.20 6.26
CA ILE A 194 7.69 -16.83 6.15
C ILE A 194 8.75 -15.76 6.03
N GLU A 195 9.89 -15.96 6.66
CA GLU A 195 10.98 -14.99 6.66
C GLU A 195 11.97 -15.30 5.55
N TYR A 196 12.47 -14.26 4.87
CA TYR A 196 13.46 -14.41 3.81
C TYR A 196 14.40 -13.21 3.73
N ASP A 197 15.57 -13.43 3.10
CA ASP A 197 16.52 -12.37 2.78
C ASP A 197 16.23 -11.82 1.38
N ARG A 198 15.99 -10.51 1.30
CA ARG A 198 15.75 -9.84 0.03
C ARG A 198 17.03 -9.73 -0.77
N LEU A 199 16.98 -10.16 -2.04
CA LEU A 199 18.09 -10.07 -2.97
C LEU A 199 18.32 -8.62 -3.46
N GLU A 200 19.49 -8.37 -4.02
CA GLU A 200 19.73 -7.14 -4.78
C GLU A 200 18.95 -7.18 -6.10
N ARG A 201 18.58 -6.02 -6.61
CA ARG A 201 17.85 -5.91 -7.88
C ARG A 201 18.71 -6.46 -9.01
N HIS A 202 18.12 -7.28 -9.89
CA HIS A 202 18.85 -7.92 -10.96
C HIS A 202 19.37 -6.90 -11.98
N THR A 203 18.51 -5.98 -12.45
CA THR A 203 18.86 -4.90 -13.40
C THR A 203 17.95 -3.68 -13.21
N GLY A 204 18.40 -2.52 -13.70
CA GLY A 204 17.62 -1.28 -13.75
C GLY A 204 17.63 -0.44 -12.47
N HIS A 205 17.10 0.78 -12.58
CA HIS A 205 16.92 1.71 -11.47
C HIS A 205 15.48 1.64 -10.95
N GLY A 206 15.29 1.62 -9.64
CA GLY A 206 13.95 1.63 -9.04
C GLY A 206 13.18 2.89 -9.43
N ASN A 207 12.03 2.73 -10.04
CA ASN A 207 11.13 3.82 -10.48
C ASN A 207 10.47 4.58 -9.31
N TYR A 208 10.83 4.26 -8.07
CA TYR A 208 10.24 4.84 -6.87
C TYR A 208 11.18 5.87 -6.24
N ASN A 209 10.70 7.11 -6.11
CA ASN A 209 11.44 8.13 -5.37
C ASN A 209 11.54 7.71 -3.89
N ARG A 210 12.76 7.37 -3.45
CA ARG A 210 13.08 6.60 -2.23
C ARG A 210 12.56 7.23 -0.93
N TYR A 211 12.39 8.55 -0.89
CA TYR A 211 11.94 9.29 0.31
C TYR A 211 10.45 9.62 0.27
N PHE A 212 9.97 10.25 -0.80
CA PHE A 212 8.56 10.64 -0.94
C PHE A 212 7.62 9.44 -1.07
N GLY A 213 8.08 8.35 -1.70
CA GLY A 213 7.28 7.13 -1.84
C GLY A 213 6.95 6.47 -0.51
N SER A 214 7.92 6.35 0.40
CA SER A 214 7.69 5.76 1.73
C SER A 214 6.75 6.61 2.59
N LEU A 215 6.87 7.94 2.52
CA LEU A 215 5.97 8.86 3.22
C LEU A 215 4.54 8.76 2.69
N LYS A 216 4.37 8.74 1.36
CA LYS A 216 3.06 8.60 0.72
C LYS A 216 2.37 7.29 1.11
N ILE A 217 3.10 6.17 1.17
CA ILE A 217 2.56 4.89 1.63
C ILE A 217 2.11 4.99 3.10
N GLY A 218 2.91 5.61 3.96
CA GLY A 218 2.58 5.82 5.37
C GLY A 218 1.32 6.67 5.56
N LEU A 219 1.23 7.80 4.85
CA LEU A 219 0.05 8.68 4.87
C LEU A 219 -1.19 7.97 4.31
N ASN A 220 -1.07 7.21 3.22
CA ASN A 220 -2.17 6.41 2.71
C ASN A 220 -2.65 5.36 3.72
N GLY A 221 -1.73 4.74 4.47
CA GLY A 221 -2.07 3.82 5.54
C GLY A 221 -2.82 4.49 6.69
N ILE A 222 -2.46 5.72 7.09
CA ILE A 222 -3.16 6.47 8.14
C ILE A 222 -4.52 6.95 7.64
N PHE A 223 -4.54 7.76 6.58
CA PHE A 223 -5.77 8.39 6.10
C PHE A 223 -6.77 7.41 5.48
N GLY A 224 -6.32 6.26 4.99
CA GLY A 224 -7.20 5.22 4.44
C GLY A 224 -7.90 4.36 5.50
N PHE A 225 -7.30 4.20 6.70
CA PHE A 225 -7.79 3.22 7.67
C PHE A 225 -8.16 3.79 9.04
N THR A 226 -8.12 5.11 9.24
CA THR A 226 -8.53 5.72 10.52
C THR A 226 -8.94 7.17 10.38
N SER A 227 -9.91 7.58 11.20
CA SER A 227 -10.30 8.99 11.40
C SER A 227 -9.67 9.61 12.64
N LYS A 228 -8.80 8.88 13.36
CA LYS A 228 -8.17 9.37 14.61
C LYS A 228 -7.41 10.69 14.46
N PRO A 229 -6.75 11.04 13.32
CA PRO A 229 -6.18 12.36 13.12
C PRO A 229 -7.19 13.50 13.25
N LEU A 230 -8.43 13.32 12.77
CA LEU A 230 -9.50 14.30 12.92
C LEU A 230 -9.92 14.45 14.39
N VAL A 231 -10.09 13.32 15.07
CA VAL A 231 -10.45 13.28 16.49
C VAL A 231 -9.35 13.97 17.33
N LEU A 232 -8.07 13.72 17.01
CA LEU A 232 -6.95 14.37 17.69
C LEU A 232 -6.97 15.89 17.51
N MET A 233 -7.19 16.36 16.28
CA MET A 233 -7.31 17.81 16.00
C MET A 233 -8.50 18.44 16.75
N SER A 234 -9.64 17.77 16.76
CA SER A 234 -10.83 18.24 17.51
C SER A 234 -10.54 18.30 19.01
N SER A 235 -9.85 17.32 19.57
CA SER A 235 -9.49 17.29 20.99
C SER A 235 -8.52 18.40 21.35
N ILE A 236 -7.51 18.65 20.50
CA ILE A 236 -6.56 19.76 20.66
C ILE A 236 -7.30 21.10 20.60
N GLY A 237 -8.18 21.28 19.62
CA GLY A 237 -9.02 22.49 19.49
C GLY A 237 -9.88 22.72 20.72
N PHE A 238 -10.50 21.68 21.26
CA PHE A 238 -11.31 21.76 22.49
C PHE A 238 -10.48 22.18 23.71
N ILE A 239 -9.28 21.60 23.88
CA ILE A 239 -8.37 21.97 24.98
C ILE A 239 -7.98 23.44 24.87
N PHE A 240 -7.59 23.93 23.68
CA PHE A 240 -7.26 25.32 23.49
C PHE A 240 -8.45 26.27 23.74
N ALA A 241 -9.65 25.88 23.30
CA ALA A 241 -10.86 26.65 23.58
C ALA A 241 -11.12 26.77 25.09
N LEU A 242 -10.96 25.67 25.84
CA LEU A 242 -11.12 25.67 27.29
C LEU A 242 -10.08 26.56 28.00
N VAL A 243 -8.80 26.44 27.60
CA VAL A 243 -7.71 27.26 28.13
C VAL A 243 -7.97 28.75 27.84
N SER A 244 -8.36 29.09 26.62
CA SER A 244 -8.69 30.44 26.22
C SER A 244 -9.88 31.02 27.03
N PHE A 245 -10.89 30.18 27.25
CA PHE A 245 -12.05 30.58 28.09
C PHE A 245 -11.63 30.88 29.53
N VAL A 246 -10.82 30.02 30.15
CA VAL A 246 -10.31 30.20 31.51
C VAL A 246 -9.45 31.48 31.62
N LEU A 247 -8.55 31.71 30.67
CA LEU A 247 -7.73 32.89 30.59
C LEU A 247 -8.60 34.17 30.41
N GLY A 248 -9.59 34.09 29.53
CA GLY A 248 -10.55 35.20 29.34
C GLY A 248 -11.28 35.58 30.63
N LEU A 249 -11.77 34.56 31.36
CA LEU A 249 -12.43 34.78 32.66
C LEU A 249 -11.46 35.39 33.69
N TRP A 250 -10.22 34.91 33.74
CA TRP A 250 -9.17 35.45 34.58
C TRP A 250 -8.91 36.95 34.31
N TYR A 251 -8.78 37.35 33.03
CA TYR A 251 -8.59 38.74 32.65
C TYR A 251 -9.78 39.62 33.02
N VAL A 252 -11.01 39.13 32.88
CA VAL A 252 -12.22 39.87 33.31
C VAL A 252 -12.20 40.09 34.81
N ILE A 253 -11.85 39.10 35.62
CA ILE A 253 -11.75 39.22 37.08
C ILE A 253 -10.68 40.23 37.46
N GLN A 254 -9.48 40.19 36.86
CA GLN A 254 -8.41 41.14 37.13
C GLN A 254 -8.85 42.59 36.85
N LYS A 255 -9.57 42.79 35.75
CA LYS A 255 -10.09 44.12 35.41
C LYS A 255 -11.12 44.62 36.42
N ILE A 256 -12.00 43.77 36.95
CA ILE A 256 -12.98 44.09 37.97
C ILE A 256 -12.30 44.49 39.29
N ILE A 257 -11.20 43.82 39.64
CA ILE A 257 -10.41 44.11 40.87
C ILE A 257 -9.53 45.36 40.74
N GLY A 258 -9.46 45.97 39.54
CA GLY A 258 -8.73 47.22 39.32
C GLY A 258 -7.23 47.03 38.99
N VAL A 259 -6.81 45.83 38.58
CA VAL A 259 -5.42 45.60 38.14
C VAL A 259 -5.20 46.26 36.77
N GLU A 260 -4.19 47.11 36.66
CA GLU A 260 -3.78 47.71 35.41
C GLU A 260 -3.13 46.63 34.51
N LEU A 261 -3.78 46.33 33.37
CA LEU A 261 -3.28 45.41 32.38
C LEU A 261 -2.32 46.15 31.44
N THR A 262 -1.04 45.69 31.38
CA THR A 262 -0.04 46.28 30.48
C THR A 262 -0.37 45.96 29.01
N PRO A 263 -0.16 46.90 28.08
CA PRO A 263 -0.41 46.64 26.66
C PRO A 263 0.54 45.59 26.12
N GLY A 264 -0.06 44.50 25.56
CA GLY A 264 0.67 43.29 25.09
C GLY A 264 0.55 43.08 23.59
N LEU A 265 0.72 44.09 22.74
CA LEU A 265 0.59 44.00 21.30
C LEU A 265 1.44 42.83 20.70
N PRO A 266 2.75 42.65 21.06
CA PRO A 266 3.53 41.54 20.55
C PRO A 266 2.96 40.17 20.95
N THR A 267 2.44 40.03 22.17
CA THR A 267 1.81 38.78 22.64
C THR A 267 0.56 38.45 21.86
N VAL A 268 -0.28 39.46 21.57
CA VAL A 268 -1.49 39.30 20.76
C VAL A 268 -1.14 38.82 19.35
N VAL A 269 -0.15 39.45 18.69
CA VAL A 269 0.30 39.07 17.35
C VAL A 269 0.81 37.63 17.34
N LEU A 270 1.64 37.23 18.31
CA LEU A 270 2.17 35.87 18.41
C LEU A 270 1.04 34.84 18.59
N VAL A 271 0.12 35.10 19.52
CA VAL A 271 -1.01 34.20 19.80
C VAL A 271 -1.92 34.06 18.58
N VAL A 272 -2.29 35.15 17.93
CA VAL A 272 -3.13 35.13 16.72
C VAL A 272 -2.43 34.36 15.60
N THR A 273 -1.16 34.63 15.35
CA THR A 273 -0.39 33.94 14.31
C THR A 273 -0.27 32.42 14.57
N PHE A 274 0.01 32.04 15.83
CA PHE A 274 0.11 30.63 16.23
C PHE A 274 -1.21 29.89 16.06
N PHE A 275 -2.32 30.42 16.54
CA PHE A 275 -3.62 29.78 16.38
C PHE A 275 -4.10 29.78 14.95
N SER A 276 -3.83 30.82 14.17
CA SER A 276 -4.10 30.81 12.72
C SER A 276 -3.34 29.70 12.00
N GLY A 277 -2.07 29.47 12.36
CA GLY A 277 -1.28 28.36 11.82
C GLY A 277 -1.89 26.99 12.15
N ILE A 278 -2.27 26.75 13.40
CA ILE A 278 -2.95 25.49 13.81
C ILE A 278 -4.28 25.32 13.07
N GLN A 279 -5.04 26.40 12.92
CA GLN A 279 -6.33 26.38 12.22
C GLN A 279 -6.16 26.01 10.74
N LEU A 280 -5.15 26.58 10.06
CA LEU A 280 -4.81 26.21 8.67
C LEU A 280 -4.37 24.76 8.54
N LEU A 281 -3.59 24.22 9.48
CA LEU A 281 -3.25 22.81 9.52
C LEU A 281 -4.49 21.91 9.68
N GLY A 282 -5.42 22.28 10.55
CA GLY A 282 -6.69 21.60 10.72
C GLY A 282 -7.53 21.58 9.44
N MET A 283 -7.63 22.74 8.76
CA MET A 283 -8.31 22.84 7.46
C MET A 283 -7.64 21.99 6.38
N GLY A 284 -6.31 21.96 6.34
CA GLY A 284 -5.56 21.09 5.43
C GLY A 284 -5.84 19.60 5.68
N LEU A 285 -5.89 19.18 6.95
CA LEU A 285 -6.26 17.81 7.33
C LEU A 285 -7.69 17.46 6.89
N LEU A 286 -8.65 18.35 7.13
CA LEU A 286 -10.03 18.18 6.65
C LEU A 286 -10.07 18.06 5.12
N GLY A 287 -9.32 18.90 4.41
CA GLY A 287 -9.19 18.86 2.95
C GLY A 287 -8.71 17.51 2.45
N GLU A 288 -7.75 16.87 3.11
CA GLU A 288 -7.27 15.52 2.75
C GLU A 288 -8.39 14.47 2.86
N TYR A 289 -9.19 14.48 3.94
CA TYR A 289 -10.32 13.55 4.07
C TYR A 289 -11.42 13.83 3.07
N ILE A 290 -11.76 15.09 2.84
CA ILE A 290 -12.75 15.47 1.82
C ILE A 290 -12.29 15.05 0.42
N SER A 291 -11.01 15.20 0.09
CA SER A 291 -10.45 14.74 -1.18
C SER A 291 -10.63 13.24 -1.38
N ARG A 292 -10.39 12.43 -0.34
CA ARG A 292 -10.59 10.97 -0.39
C ARG A 292 -12.06 10.59 -0.54
N ILE A 293 -12.94 11.23 0.22
CA ILE A 293 -14.40 11.05 0.10
C ILE A 293 -14.86 11.41 -1.33
N TYR A 294 -14.32 12.50 -1.88
CA TYR A 294 -14.64 12.93 -3.24
C TYR A 294 -14.23 11.90 -4.29
N ASP A 295 -13.04 11.29 -4.15
CA ASP A 295 -12.60 10.25 -5.07
C ASP A 295 -13.47 8.99 -4.95
N GLU A 296 -13.87 8.57 -3.73
CA GLU A 296 -14.77 7.43 -3.52
C GLU A 296 -16.18 7.69 -4.05
N VAL A 297 -16.72 8.89 -3.86
CA VAL A 297 -18.07 9.25 -4.33
C VAL A 297 -18.13 9.28 -5.87
N LYS A 298 -17.04 9.65 -6.54
CA LYS A 298 -16.96 9.61 -8.01
C LYS A 298 -17.06 8.22 -8.60
N LYS A 299 -16.76 7.18 -7.83
CA LYS A 299 -16.78 5.76 -8.24
C LYS A 299 -16.09 5.51 -9.59
N ARG A 300 -15.00 6.23 -9.86
CA ARG A 300 -14.20 6.00 -11.07
C ARG A 300 -13.50 4.64 -10.95
N PRO A 301 -13.43 3.85 -12.05
CA PRO A 301 -12.73 2.59 -12.02
C PRO A 301 -11.25 2.79 -11.65
N GLN A 302 -10.71 1.91 -10.83
CA GLN A 302 -9.29 1.95 -10.40
C GLN A 302 -8.32 1.84 -11.57
N TYR A 303 -8.74 1.17 -12.64
CA TYR A 303 -8.00 0.99 -13.89
C TYR A 303 -8.95 0.83 -15.07
N ILE A 304 -8.45 1.07 -16.27
CA ILE A 304 -9.14 0.81 -17.52
C ILE A 304 -8.26 -0.09 -18.37
N ILE A 305 -8.77 -1.28 -18.69
CA ILE A 305 -8.05 -2.26 -19.51
C ILE A 305 -8.15 -1.82 -20.97
N ASP A 306 -7.02 -1.80 -21.67
CA ASP A 306 -6.93 -1.59 -23.12
C ASP A 306 -7.03 -2.91 -23.87
N LYS A 307 -6.17 -3.90 -23.49
CA LYS A 307 -6.15 -5.21 -24.14
C LYS A 307 -6.02 -6.34 -23.12
N LYS A 308 -6.57 -7.51 -23.48
CA LYS A 308 -6.37 -8.79 -22.78
C LYS A 308 -5.85 -9.82 -23.77
N ILE A 309 -4.84 -10.60 -23.39
CA ILE A 309 -4.31 -11.70 -24.17
C ILE A 309 -4.33 -12.95 -23.32
N ASN A 310 -4.88 -14.05 -23.86
CA ASN A 310 -5.09 -15.35 -23.20
C ASN A 310 -6.00 -15.28 -21.94
N LEU A 311 -6.78 -14.23 -21.79
CA LEU A 311 -7.79 -14.03 -20.74
C LEU A 311 -9.16 -14.06 -21.42
N ASP A 312 -9.94 -15.11 -21.14
CA ASP A 312 -11.33 -15.28 -21.58
C ASP A 312 -12.31 -14.76 -20.53
#